data_f05dfdb75c5e5767be721d387c095a88
#
_entry.id   f05dfdb75c5e5767be721d387c095a88
#
_cell.length_a   1.000
_cell.length_b   1.000
_cell.length_c   1.000
_cell.angle_alpha   90.00
_cell.angle_beta   90.00
_cell.angle_gamma   90.00
#
_symmetry.space_group_name_H-M   'P 1'
#
loop_
_entity.id
_entity.type
_entity.pdbx_description
1 polymer ?
#
loop_
_entity_poly.entity_id
_entity_poly.type
_entity_poly.pdbx_seq_one_letter_code
_entity_poly.pdbx_strand_id
1 'polypeptide(L)' 'MASQLDTVTLYSDAVDQFTDSILPMIQESEQRLGHVDIPARSEAWSDFADGLHANEQISDWQASNWEHPDCCND' A
#
# COMPACT_ATOMS: atom_id res chain seq x y z
N MET A 1 3.33 28.00 0.68
CA MET A 1 2.87 27.62 0.44
C MET A 1 2.31 26.46 0.79
N ALA A 2 1.41 26.20 0.78
CA ALA A 2 0.60 25.07 1.07
C ALA A 2 1.08 23.81 0.44
N SER A 3 2.17 23.92 -0.16
CA SER A 3 2.69 22.82 -0.94
C SER A 3 2.91 21.54 -0.13
N GLN A 4 3.17 21.67 1.16
CA GLN A 4 3.39 20.45 1.93
C GLN A 4 2.15 19.62 2.08
N LEU A 5 1.00 20.27 2.16
CA LEU A 5 -0.25 19.54 2.26
C LEU A 5 -0.54 18.77 1.00
N ASP A 6 -0.09 19.29 -0.14
CA ASP A 6 -0.33 18.66 -1.42
C ASP A 6 0.48 17.38 -1.60
N THR A 7 1.56 17.22 -0.83
CA THR A 7 2.41 16.05 -0.97
C THR A 7 2.05 14.94 0.01
N VAL A 8 1.18 15.22 0.97
CA VAL A 8 0.79 14.22 1.96
C VAL A 8 -0.29 13.31 1.39
N THR A 9 -0.02 12.03 1.37
CA THR A 9 -0.97 11.02 0.90
C THR A 9 -1.75 10.52 2.11
N LEU A 10 -3.06 10.55 2.01
CA LEU A 10 -3.93 10.01 3.05
C LEU A 10 -3.94 8.48 2.96
N TYR A 11 -4.19 7.84 4.10
CA TYR A 11 -4.25 6.40 4.15
C TYR A 11 -5.27 5.83 3.16
N SER A 12 -6.47 6.42 3.10
CA SER A 12 -7.50 5.94 2.18
C SER A 12 -7.07 6.06 0.72
N ASP A 13 -6.36 7.13 0.38
CA ASP A 13 -5.86 7.33 -0.98
C ASP A 13 -4.78 6.30 -1.30
N ALA A 14 -3.92 5.99 -0.34
CA ALA A 14 -2.88 5.00 -0.52
C ALA A 14 -3.49 3.61 -0.73
N VAL A 15 -4.52 3.27 0.05
CA VAL A 15 -5.22 2.00 -0.09
C VAL A 15 -5.86 1.91 -1.48
N ASP A 16 -6.48 3.00 -1.96
CA ASP A 16 -7.09 3.02 -3.27
C ASP A 16 -6.06 2.81 -4.38
N GLN A 17 -4.92 3.50 -4.28
CA GLN A 17 -3.86 3.35 -5.27
C GLN A 17 -3.30 1.92 -5.27
N PHE A 18 -3.10 1.35 -4.11
CA PHE A 18 -2.62 -0.01 -3.98
C PHE A 18 -3.61 -0.99 -4.60
N THR A 19 -4.89 -0.83 -4.26
CA THR A 19 -5.94 -1.71 -4.76
C THR A 19 -6.08 -1.63 -6.28
N ASP A 20 -5.91 -0.44 -6.84
CA ASP A 20 -6.07 -0.23 -8.28
C ASP A 20 -4.85 -0.68 -9.09
N SER A 21 -3.65 -0.51 -8.52
CA SER A 21 -2.41 -0.69 -9.29
C SER A 21 -1.61 -1.92 -8.91
N ILE A 22 -1.54 -2.23 -7.62
CA ILE A 22 -0.67 -3.30 -7.12
C ILE A 22 -1.44 -4.61 -6.94
N LEU A 23 -2.60 -4.52 -6.31
CA LEU A 23 -3.38 -5.71 -5.98
C LEU A 23 -3.74 -6.58 -7.20
N PRO A 24 -4.13 -6.00 -8.35
CA PRO A 24 -4.45 -6.84 -9.52
C PRO A 24 -3.31 -7.73 -9.96
N MET A 25 -2.07 -7.28 -9.84
CA MET A 25 -0.92 -8.11 -10.19
C MET A 25 -0.76 -9.28 -9.24
N ILE A 26 -1.03 -9.05 -7.95
CA ILE A 26 -0.97 -10.10 -6.95
C ILE A 26 -2.09 -11.10 -7.19
N GLN A 27 -3.29 -10.60 -7.50
CA GLN A 27 -4.43 -11.46 -7.76
C GLN A 27 -4.19 -12.38 -8.96
N GLU A 28 -3.48 -11.89 -9.97
CA GLU A 28 -3.12 -12.71 -11.11
C GLU A 28 -2.25 -13.89 -10.69
N SER A 29 -1.26 -13.64 -9.83
CA SER A 29 -0.43 -14.71 -9.29
C SER A 29 -1.24 -15.67 -8.42
N GLU A 30 -2.17 -15.14 -7.64
CA GLU A 30 -3.02 -15.95 -6.77
C GLU A 30 -3.89 -16.91 -7.59
N GLN A 31 -4.33 -16.48 -8.77
CA GLN A 31 -5.10 -17.36 -9.64
C GLN A 31 -4.28 -18.57 -10.07
N ARG A 32 -3.00 -18.38 -10.30
CA ARG A 32 -2.11 -19.49 -10.65
C ARG A 32 -1.88 -20.42 -9.48
N LEU A 33 -1.80 -19.84 -8.27
CA LEU A 33 -1.58 -20.62 -7.06
C LEU A 33 -2.84 -21.35 -6.59
N GLY A 34 -4.00 -20.81 -6.94
CA GLY A 34 -5.26 -21.38 -6.52
C GLY A 34 -5.75 -20.93 -5.15
N HIS A 35 -5.09 -19.93 -4.55
CA HIS A 35 -5.52 -19.40 -3.26
C HIS A 35 -4.98 -17.99 -3.05
N VAL A 36 -5.54 -17.29 -2.07
CA VAL A 36 -5.10 -15.97 -1.68
C VAL A 36 -3.76 -16.07 -0.97
N ASP A 37 -2.83 -15.19 -1.32
CA ASP A 37 -1.48 -15.17 -0.75
C ASP A 37 -1.33 -13.95 0.15
N ILE A 38 -1.76 -14.07 1.38
CA ILE A 38 -1.70 -12.95 2.34
C ILE A 38 -0.27 -12.46 2.59
N PRO A 39 0.73 -13.33 2.79
CA PRO A 39 2.11 -12.85 2.95
C PRO A 39 2.60 -11.99 1.78
N ALA A 40 2.26 -12.38 0.55
CA ALA A 40 2.64 -11.60 -0.62
C ALA A 40 1.95 -10.24 -0.63
N ARG A 41 0.67 -10.20 -0.28
CA ARG A 41 -0.09 -8.95 -0.20
C ARG A 41 0.49 -8.03 0.87
N SER A 42 0.83 -8.59 2.03
CA SER A 42 1.39 -7.82 3.13
C SER A 42 2.74 -7.22 2.76
N GLU A 43 3.60 -8.01 2.13
CA GLU A 43 4.91 -7.55 1.69
C GLU A 43 4.79 -6.46 0.64
N ALA A 44 3.88 -6.64 -0.31
CA ALA A 44 3.66 -5.66 -1.36
C ALA A 44 3.16 -4.33 -0.78
N TRP A 45 2.28 -4.39 0.21
CA TRP A 45 1.82 -3.17 0.89
C TRP A 45 2.98 -2.46 1.59
N SER A 46 3.82 -3.22 2.29
CA SER A 46 4.97 -2.64 2.96
C SER A 46 5.92 -1.96 1.98
N ASP A 47 6.18 -2.59 0.85
CA ASP A 47 7.03 -2.01 -0.20
C ASP A 47 6.40 -0.75 -0.78
N PHE A 48 5.09 -0.77 -0.98
CA PHE A 48 4.37 0.38 -1.48
C PHE A 48 4.46 1.55 -0.51
N ALA A 49 4.24 1.30 0.78
CA ALA A 49 4.33 2.34 1.81
C ALA A 49 5.75 2.89 1.92
N ASP A 50 6.76 2.02 1.84
CA ASP A 50 8.15 2.45 1.84
C ASP A 50 8.45 3.36 0.66
N GLY A 51 7.89 3.05 -0.50
CA GLY A 51 8.04 3.90 -1.68
C GLY A 51 7.44 5.28 -1.50
N LEU A 52 6.26 5.35 -0.88
CA LEU A 52 5.62 6.63 -0.58
C LEU A 52 6.46 7.43 0.40
N HIS A 53 7.03 6.77 1.39
CA HIS A 53 7.89 7.43 2.38
C HIS A 53 9.18 7.94 1.72
N ALA A 54 9.78 7.14 0.86
CA ALA A 54 11.00 7.52 0.15
C ALA A 54 10.78 8.73 -0.76
N ASN A 55 9.56 8.87 -1.29
CA ASN A 55 9.20 10.00 -2.13
C ASN A 55 8.62 11.17 -1.34
N GLU A 56 8.66 11.09 -0.02
CA GLU A 56 8.18 12.13 0.89
C GLU A 56 6.68 12.41 0.73
N GLN A 57 5.93 11.42 0.29
CA GLN A 57 4.47 11.54 0.17
C GLN A 57 3.77 11.22 1.48
N ILE A 58 4.44 10.54 2.39
CA ILE A 58 3.93 10.28 3.73
C ILE A 58 5.02 10.60 4.74
N SER A 59 4.61 10.88 5.97
CA SER A 59 5.52 11.22 7.05
C SER A 59 6.08 9.95 7.70
N ASP A 60 7.09 10.12 8.53
CA ASP A 60 7.64 9.03 9.34
C ASP A 60 6.56 8.40 10.22
N TRP A 61 5.69 9.24 10.79
CA TRP A 61 4.61 8.74 11.63
C TRP A 61 3.66 7.86 10.83
N GLN A 62 3.30 8.30 9.64
CA GLN A 62 2.40 7.52 8.78
C GLN A 62 3.03 6.19 8.40
N ALA A 63 4.30 6.22 8.00
CA ALA A 63 5.01 5.00 7.61
C ALA A 63 5.08 3.99 8.76
N SER A 64 5.21 4.48 9.98
CA SER A 64 5.37 3.63 11.15
C SER A 64 4.04 3.13 11.73
N ASN A 65 2.95 3.88 11.49
CA ASN A 65 1.69 3.61 12.18
C ASN A 65 0.56 3.13 11.28
N TRP A 66 0.73 3.17 9.97
CA TRP A 66 -0.30 2.67 9.07
C TRP A 66 -0.41 1.16 9.20
N GLU A 67 -1.65 0.69 9.28
CA GLU A 67 -1.92 -0.74 9.32
C GLU A 67 -2.13 -1.25 7.90
N HIS A 68 -1.97 -2.54 7.72
CA HIS A 68 -2.24 -3.16 6.43
C HIS A 68 -3.73 -3.05 6.12
N PRO A 69 -4.10 -2.78 4.86
CA PRO A 69 -5.51 -2.76 4.49
C PRO A 69 -6.12 -4.16 4.57
N ASP A 70 -7.44 -4.22 4.61
CA ASP A 70 -8.16 -5.48 4.74
C ASP A 70 -7.78 -6.50 3.68
N CYS A 71 -7.49 -6.03 2.46
CA CYS A 71 -7.08 -6.95 1.40
C CYS A 71 -5.77 -7.68 1.70
N CYS A 72 -4.93 -7.15 2.68
CA CYS A 72 -3.62 -7.71 3.01
C CYS A 72 -3.60 -8.40 4.37
N ASN A 73 -4.74 -8.43 5.01
CA ASN A 73 -4.90 -9.12 6.29
C ASN A 73 -5.83 -10.31 6.13
N ASP A 74 -5.61 -11.30 6.92
CA ASP A 74 -6.46 -12.46 6.92
C ASP A 74 -7.81 -12.18 7.57
#